data_1cd941ec1819ea910c7a3f7addb835f9
#
_entry.id   1cd941ec1819ea910c7a3f7addb835f9
#
_cell.length_a   1.000
_cell.length_b   1.000
_cell.length_c   1.000
_cell.angle_alpha   90.00
_cell.angle_beta   90.00
_cell.angle_gamma   90.00
#
_symmetry.space_group_name_H-M   'P 1'
#
loop_
_entity.id
_entity.type
_entity.pdbx_description
1 polymer ?
#
loop_
_entity_poly.entity_id
_entity_poly.type
_entity_poly.pdbx_seq_one_letter_code
_entity_poly.pdbx_strand_id
1 'polypeptide(L)'
;AGNIYATALTGAGHEVTGFDPGPADTPEGVRRAESAHEAVAGAEMVLVLTSASVAPAVADSVLGALTPDTVYADLTSATPDVMRSLSARVHTTGARFADVAILGPMTIGGAATDLIASGPGAPEVARVCASLGAEVEALPGEPGEATARKLLRSSLMKPLASVVCEAVVAGRAAGAEEWVREQIASQLTGGAELVDRFLSGTVKHASRRSEEVRATADFLASLGVPNEMTTASELTLRRLAVNGVQG
;
A
#
# COMPACT_ATOMS: atom_id res chain seq x y z
N ALA A 1 9.22 -1.87 -0.80
CA ALA A 1 8.44 -2.55 0.26
C ALA A 1 8.94 -3.99 0.45
N GLY A 2 9.06 -4.78 -0.60
CA GLY A 2 9.49 -6.19 -0.50
C GLY A 2 10.77 -6.37 0.30
N ASN A 3 11.84 -5.64 -0.03
CA ASN A 3 13.11 -5.72 0.69
C ASN A 3 13.00 -5.34 2.17
N ILE A 4 12.10 -4.42 2.53
CA ILE A 4 11.88 -4.03 3.94
C ILE A 4 11.33 -5.20 4.74
N TYR A 5 10.29 -5.88 4.23
CA TYR A 5 9.75 -7.07 4.88
C TYR A 5 10.73 -8.23 4.87
N ALA A 6 11.41 -8.47 3.74
CA ALA A 6 12.39 -9.54 3.63
C ALA A 6 13.51 -9.41 4.66
N THR A 7 14.10 -8.20 4.79
CA THR A 7 15.12 -7.92 5.79
C THR A 7 14.60 -8.08 7.23
N ALA A 8 13.41 -7.57 7.51
CA ALA A 8 12.83 -7.64 8.86
C ALA A 8 12.51 -9.09 9.27
N LEU A 9 11.92 -9.88 8.37
CA LEU A 9 11.61 -11.29 8.61
C LEU A 9 12.88 -12.12 8.81
N THR A 10 13.91 -11.92 7.98
CA THR A 10 15.21 -12.59 8.15
C THR A 10 15.82 -12.21 9.50
N GLY A 11 15.78 -10.92 9.88
CA GLY A 11 16.24 -10.46 11.19
C GLY A 11 15.46 -11.02 12.38
N ALA A 12 14.19 -11.38 12.18
CA ALA A 12 13.35 -12.07 13.16
C ALA A 12 13.55 -13.59 13.19
N GLY A 13 14.46 -14.14 12.37
CA GLY A 13 14.83 -15.56 12.35
C GLY A 13 13.99 -16.43 11.42
N HIS A 14 13.19 -15.83 10.52
CA HIS A 14 12.48 -16.58 9.50
C HIS A 14 13.38 -16.92 8.31
N GLU A 15 13.17 -18.07 7.70
CA GLU A 15 13.72 -18.39 6.38
C GLU A 15 12.94 -17.65 5.32
N VAL A 16 13.62 -16.78 4.56
CA VAL A 16 12.96 -15.92 3.56
C VAL A 16 13.48 -16.24 2.17
N THR A 17 12.54 -16.52 1.26
CA THR A 17 12.81 -16.63 -0.17
C THR A 17 12.10 -15.49 -0.89
N GLY A 18 12.83 -14.76 -1.71
CA GLY A 18 12.31 -13.61 -2.46
C GLY A 18 12.40 -13.80 -3.96
N PHE A 19 11.42 -13.29 -4.69
CA PHE A 19 11.45 -13.15 -6.14
C PHE A 19 11.01 -11.74 -6.53
N ASP A 20 11.81 -11.12 -7.39
CA ASP A 20 11.48 -9.87 -8.06
C ASP A 20 11.99 -9.98 -9.50
N PRO A 21 11.14 -9.77 -10.54
CA PRO A 21 11.56 -9.84 -11.95
C PRO A 21 12.47 -8.67 -12.34
N GLY A 22 12.54 -7.62 -11.51
CA GLY A 22 13.40 -6.47 -11.74
C GLY A 22 14.83 -6.69 -11.25
N PRO A 23 15.71 -5.71 -11.51
CA PRO A 23 17.13 -5.76 -11.13
C PRO A 23 17.37 -5.42 -9.64
N ALA A 24 16.37 -5.57 -8.79
CA ALA A 24 16.49 -5.25 -7.37
C ALA A 24 17.49 -6.19 -6.67
N ASP A 25 18.35 -5.61 -5.85
CA ASP A 25 19.26 -6.38 -5.00
C ASP A 25 18.47 -7.22 -3.98
N THR A 26 18.95 -8.43 -3.74
CA THR A 26 18.38 -9.30 -2.71
C THR A 26 19.03 -8.96 -1.38
N PRO A 27 18.26 -8.71 -0.31
CA PRO A 27 18.83 -8.46 1.01
C PRO A 27 19.68 -9.64 1.53
N GLU A 28 20.64 -9.33 2.38
CA GLU A 28 21.47 -10.36 3.03
C GLU A 28 20.61 -11.37 3.80
N GLY A 29 20.94 -12.64 3.70
CA GLY A 29 20.21 -13.72 4.33
C GLY A 29 18.90 -14.13 3.64
N VAL A 30 18.50 -13.48 2.57
CA VAL A 30 17.33 -13.83 1.76
C VAL A 30 17.76 -14.71 0.57
N ARG A 31 17.14 -15.86 0.40
CA ARG A 31 17.35 -16.71 -0.78
C ARG A 31 16.63 -16.09 -1.98
N ARG A 32 17.34 -15.81 -3.08
CA ARG A 32 16.71 -15.37 -4.33
C ARG A 32 16.23 -16.59 -5.12
N ALA A 33 14.96 -16.60 -5.50
CA ALA A 33 14.40 -17.58 -6.42
C ALA A 33 14.47 -17.08 -7.87
N GLU A 34 14.45 -18.00 -8.81
CA GLU A 34 14.42 -17.69 -10.25
C GLU A 34 13.02 -17.43 -10.81
N SER A 35 11.99 -17.81 -10.04
CA SER A 35 10.58 -17.59 -10.40
C SER A 35 9.71 -17.35 -9.17
N ALA A 36 8.53 -16.74 -9.38
CA ALA A 36 7.52 -16.60 -8.32
C ALA A 36 7.04 -17.97 -7.81
N HIS A 37 6.86 -18.94 -8.70
CA HIS A 37 6.48 -20.31 -8.33
C HIS A 37 7.50 -20.95 -7.41
N GLU A 38 8.80 -20.82 -7.71
CA GLU A 38 9.88 -21.35 -6.86
C GLU A 38 9.91 -20.64 -5.50
N ALA A 39 9.71 -19.33 -5.47
CA ALA A 39 9.71 -18.55 -4.22
C ALA A 39 8.62 -18.99 -3.25
N VAL A 40 7.49 -19.45 -3.77
CA VAL A 40 6.29 -19.81 -3.01
C VAL A 40 6.29 -21.29 -2.58
N ALA A 41 7.01 -22.14 -3.31
CA ALA A 41 7.01 -23.58 -3.07
C ALA A 41 7.48 -23.91 -1.63
N GLY A 42 6.58 -24.51 -0.84
CA GLY A 42 6.84 -24.89 0.55
C GLY A 42 6.77 -23.75 1.57
N ALA A 43 6.39 -22.54 1.15
CA ALA A 43 6.24 -21.41 2.06
C ALA A 43 4.98 -21.54 2.92
N GLU A 44 5.10 -21.29 4.23
CA GLU A 44 3.97 -21.19 5.14
C GLU A 44 3.21 -19.87 4.95
N MET A 45 3.93 -18.80 4.59
CA MET A 45 3.36 -17.49 4.31
C MET A 45 3.98 -16.87 3.06
N VAL A 46 3.14 -16.36 2.18
CA VAL A 46 3.51 -15.62 0.98
C VAL A 46 3.09 -14.17 1.17
N LEU A 47 4.03 -13.23 1.06
CA LEU A 47 3.74 -11.80 1.08
C LEU A 47 3.86 -11.24 -0.35
N VAL A 48 2.77 -10.80 -0.91
CA VAL A 48 2.74 -10.21 -2.26
C VAL A 48 2.75 -8.69 -2.17
N LEU A 49 3.82 -8.08 -2.69
CA LEU A 49 4.06 -6.64 -2.68
C LEU A 49 4.34 -6.15 -4.10
N THR A 50 3.31 -6.13 -4.91
CA THR A 50 3.40 -5.75 -6.33
C THR A 50 2.44 -4.60 -6.67
N SER A 51 2.30 -4.25 -7.94
CA SER A 51 1.28 -3.29 -8.38
C SER A 51 -0.06 -3.97 -8.61
N ALA A 52 -1.15 -3.22 -8.47
CA ALA A 52 -2.51 -3.72 -8.68
C ALA A 52 -2.73 -4.33 -10.08
N SER A 53 -2.04 -3.80 -11.09
CA SER A 53 -2.17 -4.25 -12.48
C SER A 53 -1.60 -5.64 -12.74
N VAL A 54 -0.61 -6.08 -11.95
CA VAL A 54 0.03 -7.39 -12.15
C VAL A 54 -0.35 -8.41 -11.07
N ALA A 55 -0.98 -8.01 -9.97
CA ALA A 55 -1.37 -8.91 -8.88
C ALA A 55 -2.17 -10.15 -9.34
N PRO A 56 -3.15 -10.06 -10.28
CA PRO A 56 -3.84 -11.23 -10.79
C PRO A 56 -2.92 -12.23 -11.51
N ALA A 57 -2.00 -11.74 -12.32
CA ALA A 57 -1.05 -12.60 -13.04
C ALA A 57 -0.04 -13.25 -12.08
N VAL A 58 0.39 -12.51 -11.05
CA VAL A 58 1.26 -13.07 -9.99
C VAL A 58 0.52 -14.18 -9.25
N ALA A 59 -0.72 -13.97 -8.82
CA ALA A 59 -1.51 -15.00 -8.17
C ALA A 59 -1.64 -16.26 -9.05
N ASP A 60 -2.03 -16.09 -10.31
CA ASP A 60 -2.18 -17.21 -11.25
C ASP A 60 -0.88 -18.00 -11.43
N SER A 61 0.27 -17.33 -11.45
CA SER A 61 1.58 -17.96 -11.64
C SER A 61 2.02 -18.84 -10.48
N VAL A 62 1.43 -18.68 -9.29
CA VAL A 62 1.84 -19.39 -8.07
C VAL A 62 0.80 -20.38 -7.55
N LEU A 63 -0.43 -20.41 -8.11
CA LEU A 63 -1.49 -21.30 -7.62
C LEU A 63 -1.04 -22.75 -7.49
N GLY A 64 -0.24 -23.26 -8.44
CA GLY A 64 0.25 -24.64 -8.42
C GLY A 64 1.25 -24.96 -7.30
N ALA A 65 1.80 -23.95 -6.60
CA ALA A 65 2.72 -24.11 -5.49
C ALA A 65 2.07 -23.87 -4.11
N LEU A 66 0.84 -23.35 -4.08
CA LEU A 66 0.09 -23.11 -2.84
C LEU A 66 -0.48 -24.42 -2.30
N THR A 67 -0.51 -24.54 -0.98
CA THR A 67 -1.07 -25.69 -0.25
C THR A 67 -2.09 -25.20 0.80
N PRO A 68 -2.91 -26.10 1.38
CA PRO A 68 -3.81 -25.73 2.47
C PRO A 68 -3.12 -25.14 3.71
N ASP A 69 -1.84 -25.40 3.89
CA ASP A 69 -1.05 -24.86 5.00
C ASP A 69 -0.52 -23.44 4.70
N THR A 70 -0.59 -23.00 3.43
CA THR A 70 -0.08 -21.70 3.01
C THR A 70 -1.07 -20.57 3.34
N VAL A 71 -0.57 -19.47 3.86
CA VAL A 71 -1.26 -18.17 3.91
C VAL A 71 -0.75 -17.29 2.77
N TYR A 72 -1.65 -16.92 1.85
CA TYR A 72 -1.36 -15.97 0.78
C TYR A 72 -1.83 -14.58 1.20
N ALA A 73 -0.90 -13.74 1.60
CA ALA A 73 -1.15 -12.37 2.03
C ALA A 73 -0.85 -11.39 0.90
N ASP A 74 -1.88 -10.74 0.38
CA ASP A 74 -1.74 -9.72 -0.66
C ASP A 74 -1.72 -8.32 -0.05
N LEU A 75 -0.57 -7.64 -0.17
CA LEU A 75 -0.34 -6.28 0.34
C LEU A 75 -0.48 -5.23 -0.77
N THR A 76 -1.01 -5.62 -1.91
CA THR A 76 -1.18 -4.75 -3.08
C THR A 76 -2.27 -3.71 -2.82
N SER A 77 -2.04 -2.49 -3.27
CA SER A 77 -3.06 -1.42 -3.21
C SER A 77 -4.01 -1.52 -4.42
N ALA A 78 -4.95 -2.46 -4.39
CA ALA A 78 -5.94 -2.68 -5.44
C ALA A 78 -7.34 -2.20 -5.01
N THR A 79 -8.40 -2.80 -5.56
CA THR A 79 -9.80 -2.57 -5.15
C THR A 79 -10.34 -3.77 -4.36
N PRO A 80 -11.40 -3.60 -3.55
CA PRO A 80 -12.03 -4.70 -2.84
C PRO A 80 -12.47 -5.85 -3.77
N ASP A 81 -12.94 -5.53 -4.96
CA ASP A 81 -13.34 -6.56 -5.94
C ASP A 81 -12.17 -7.39 -6.44
N VAL A 82 -11.01 -6.75 -6.65
CA VAL A 82 -9.78 -7.47 -7.02
C VAL A 82 -9.38 -8.40 -5.89
N MET A 83 -9.41 -7.96 -4.62
CA MET A 83 -9.08 -8.80 -3.46
C MET A 83 -10.03 -9.99 -3.34
N ARG A 84 -11.34 -9.79 -3.54
CA ARG A 84 -12.31 -10.90 -3.59
C ARG A 84 -12.02 -11.88 -4.72
N SER A 85 -11.69 -11.38 -5.90
CA SER A 85 -11.33 -12.22 -7.05
C SER A 85 -10.06 -13.03 -6.80
N LEU A 86 -9.02 -12.42 -6.23
CA LEU A 86 -7.78 -13.10 -5.86
C LEU A 86 -8.04 -14.18 -4.80
N SER A 87 -8.82 -13.84 -3.77
CA SER A 87 -9.23 -14.80 -2.73
C SER A 87 -9.93 -16.02 -3.31
N ALA A 88 -10.87 -15.82 -4.25
CA ALA A 88 -11.58 -16.92 -4.88
C ALA A 88 -10.63 -17.84 -5.66
N ARG A 89 -9.61 -17.30 -6.33
CA ARG A 89 -8.59 -18.09 -7.04
C ARG A 89 -7.72 -18.87 -6.05
N VAL A 90 -7.18 -18.21 -5.04
CA VAL A 90 -6.33 -18.84 -4.01
C VAL A 90 -7.09 -19.92 -3.26
N HIS A 91 -8.36 -19.71 -2.98
CA HIS A 91 -9.23 -20.68 -2.30
C HIS A 91 -9.33 -22.03 -3.06
N THR A 92 -9.20 -22.05 -4.38
CA THR A 92 -9.21 -23.31 -5.16
C THR A 92 -8.06 -24.26 -4.81
N THR A 93 -6.99 -23.76 -4.20
CA THR A 93 -5.83 -24.54 -3.75
C THR A 93 -5.96 -25.03 -2.31
N GLY A 94 -6.96 -24.56 -1.58
CA GLY A 94 -7.12 -24.77 -0.14
C GLY A 94 -6.33 -23.80 0.72
N ALA A 95 -5.47 -22.96 0.14
CA ALA A 95 -4.70 -21.94 0.86
C ALA A 95 -5.61 -20.85 1.43
N ARG A 96 -5.18 -20.22 2.53
CA ARG A 96 -5.91 -19.13 3.19
C ARG A 96 -5.46 -17.79 2.67
N PHE A 97 -6.39 -17.00 2.17
CA PHE A 97 -6.12 -15.66 1.67
C PHE A 97 -6.20 -14.62 2.79
N ALA A 98 -5.31 -13.62 2.75
CA ALA A 98 -5.39 -12.40 3.54
C ALA A 98 -5.28 -11.18 2.62
N ASP A 99 -6.28 -10.31 2.64
CA ASP A 99 -6.22 -8.95 2.11
C ASP A 99 -5.56 -8.07 3.17
N VAL A 100 -4.40 -7.49 2.86
CA VAL A 100 -3.60 -6.71 3.81
C VAL A 100 -3.38 -5.29 3.31
N ALA A 101 -3.79 -4.33 4.09
CA ALA A 101 -3.66 -2.91 3.78
C ALA A 101 -2.62 -2.21 4.66
N ILE A 102 -1.55 -1.71 4.06
CA ILE A 102 -0.51 -0.92 4.74
C ILE A 102 -1.04 0.50 4.96
N LEU A 103 -1.04 0.98 6.22
CA LEU A 103 -1.67 2.26 6.61
C LEU A 103 -0.72 3.45 6.68
N GLY A 104 0.54 3.30 6.36
CA GLY A 104 1.52 4.38 6.44
C GLY A 104 2.62 4.30 5.39
N PRO A 105 3.52 5.29 5.38
CA PRO A 105 4.68 5.26 4.53
C PRO A 105 5.75 4.32 5.11
N MET A 106 6.00 3.21 4.44
CA MET A 106 7.03 2.24 4.85
C MET A 106 8.46 2.82 4.87
N THR A 107 8.68 3.96 4.21
CA THR A 107 9.94 4.71 4.30
C THR A 107 10.19 5.32 5.68
N ILE A 108 9.15 5.42 6.52
CA ILE A 108 9.20 5.94 7.89
C ILE A 108 9.06 4.79 8.90
N GLY A 109 7.99 4.03 8.81
CA GLY A 109 7.68 2.95 9.76
C GLY A 109 8.38 1.62 9.45
N GLY A 110 8.99 1.47 8.27
CA GLY A 110 9.58 0.19 7.88
C GLY A 110 8.57 -0.96 7.90
N ALA A 111 9.00 -2.13 8.34
CA ALA A 111 8.14 -3.29 8.54
C ALA A 111 7.19 -3.16 9.75
N ALA A 112 7.44 -2.19 10.65
CA ALA A 112 6.58 -1.85 11.79
C ALA A 112 5.44 -0.89 11.43
N THR A 113 5.25 -0.58 10.14
CA THR A 113 4.11 0.23 9.70
C THR A 113 2.80 -0.49 9.97
N ASP A 114 1.83 0.22 10.57
CA ASP A 114 0.51 -0.33 10.92
C ASP A 114 -0.21 -0.93 9.71
N LEU A 115 -0.92 -2.01 9.96
CA LEU A 115 -1.66 -2.78 8.97
C LEU A 115 -3.11 -2.98 9.38
N ILE A 116 -3.98 -3.14 8.39
CA ILE A 116 -5.29 -3.79 8.56
C ILE A 116 -5.28 -5.05 7.70
N ALA A 117 -5.81 -6.14 8.21
CA ALA A 117 -5.93 -7.38 7.48
C ALA A 117 -7.35 -7.94 7.56
N SER A 118 -7.85 -8.57 6.48
CA SER A 118 -9.14 -9.25 6.42
C SER A 118 -9.06 -10.56 5.66
N GLY A 119 -10.01 -11.44 5.91
CA GLY A 119 -10.06 -12.78 5.31
C GLY A 119 -9.46 -13.88 6.20
N PRO A 120 -9.56 -15.16 5.76
CA PRO A 120 -9.18 -16.33 6.58
C PRO A 120 -7.72 -16.37 7.04
N GLY A 121 -6.81 -15.74 6.30
CA GLY A 121 -5.37 -15.66 6.64
C GLY A 121 -5.00 -14.48 7.55
N ALA A 122 -5.94 -13.56 7.85
CA ALA A 122 -5.64 -12.35 8.61
C ALA A 122 -5.05 -12.60 10.01
N PRO A 123 -5.49 -13.60 10.79
CA PRO A 123 -4.92 -13.87 12.11
C PRO A 123 -3.42 -14.24 12.06
N GLU A 124 -3.00 -15.02 11.08
CA GLU A 124 -1.60 -15.39 10.93
C GLU A 124 -0.73 -14.22 10.46
N VAL A 125 -1.25 -13.38 9.56
CA VAL A 125 -0.58 -12.13 9.18
C VAL A 125 -0.39 -11.25 10.41
N ALA A 126 -1.42 -11.08 11.25
CA ALA A 126 -1.32 -10.31 12.49
C ALA A 126 -0.23 -10.86 13.40
N ARG A 127 -0.17 -12.17 13.61
CA ARG A 127 0.85 -12.82 14.44
C ARG A 127 2.26 -12.59 13.92
N VAL A 128 2.48 -12.76 12.61
CA VAL A 128 3.83 -12.62 12.00
C VAL A 128 4.25 -11.15 11.98
N CYS A 129 3.38 -10.24 11.56
CA CYS A 129 3.74 -8.82 11.47
C CYS A 129 3.88 -8.16 12.85
N ALA A 130 3.15 -8.64 13.88
CA ALA A 130 3.36 -8.18 15.25
C ALA A 130 4.79 -8.48 15.76
N SER A 131 5.40 -9.60 15.35
CA SER A 131 6.80 -9.90 15.69
C SER A 131 7.80 -8.93 15.05
N LEU A 132 7.38 -8.19 14.01
CA LEU A 132 8.16 -7.14 13.35
C LEU A 132 7.89 -5.74 13.94
N GLY A 133 7.04 -5.66 14.98
CA GLY A 133 6.67 -4.41 15.64
C GLY A 133 5.49 -3.67 14.99
N ALA A 134 4.82 -4.26 14.00
CA ALA A 134 3.63 -3.66 13.39
C ALA A 134 2.38 -3.87 14.27
N GLU A 135 1.57 -2.83 14.43
CA GLU A 135 0.20 -2.97 14.92
C GLU A 135 -0.70 -3.44 13.76
N VAL A 136 -1.38 -4.57 13.95
CA VAL A 136 -2.23 -5.17 12.92
C VAL A 136 -3.65 -5.31 13.41
N GLU A 137 -4.58 -4.59 12.81
CA GLU A 137 -6.01 -4.75 13.02
C GLU A 137 -6.52 -5.90 12.14
N ALA A 138 -6.69 -7.09 12.72
CA ALA A 138 -7.31 -8.22 12.03
C ALA A 138 -8.83 -8.10 12.09
N LEU A 139 -9.45 -7.84 10.95
CA LEU A 139 -10.91 -7.68 10.84
C LEU A 139 -11.59 -9.04 10.75
N PRO A 140 -12.76 -9.20 11.39
CA PRO A 140 -13.54 -10.44 11.31
C PRO A 140 -14.33 -10.58 9.99
N GLY A 141 -13.89 -9.91 8.94
CA GLY A 141 -14.63 -9.81 7.66
C GLY A 141 -13.97 -10.56 6.51
N GLU A 142 -14.64 -10.48 5.37
CA GLU A 142 -14.21 -11.11 4.13
C GLU A 142 -13.04 -10.33 3.46
N PRO A 143 -12.26 -10.99 2.57
CA PRO A 143 -11.28 -10.30 1.74
C PRO A 143 -11.87 -9.14 0.96
N GLY A 144 -11.18 -8.01 0.93
CA GLY A 144 -11.64 -6.73 0.38
C GLY A 144 -12.02 -5.70 1.45
N GLU A 145 -12.27 -6.11 2.70
CA GLU A 145 -12.62 -5.16 3.75
C GLU A 145 -11.44 -4.32 4.24
N ALA A 146 -10.25 -4.91 4.36
CA ALA A 146 -9.04 -4.17 4.71
C ALA A 146 -8.70 -3.14 3.63
N THR A 147 -8.72 -3.55 2.37
CA THR A 147 -8.57 -2.66 1.21
C THR A 147 -9.62 -1.56 1.19
N ALA A 148 -10.91 -1.86 1.46
CA ALA A 148 -11.96 -0.86 1.54
C ALA A 148 -11.66 0.23 2.58
N ARG A 149 -11.24 -0.16 3.81
CA ARG A 149 -10.86 0.80 4.86
C ARG A 149 -9.66 1.66 4.46
N LYS A 150 -8.65 1.06 3.82
CA LYS A 150 -7.52 1.82 3.27
C LYS A 150 -7.98 2.85 2.23
N LEU A 151 -8.90 2.49 1.34
CA LEU A 151 -9.44 3.41 0.33
C LEU A 151 -10.24 4.54 0.98
N LEU A 152 -11.08 4.25 1.98
CA LEU A 152 -11.78 5.25 2.76
C LEU A 152 -10.80 6.22 3.45
N ARG A 153 -9.75 5.70 4.10
CA ARG A 153 -8.67 6.55 4.65
C ARG A 153 -7.99 7.36 3.58
N SER A 154 -7.78 6.79 2.39
CA SER A 154 -7.16 7.47 1.26
C SER A 154 -8.00 8.60 0.69
N SER A 155 -9.34 8.53 0.79
CA SER A 155 -10.24 9.62 0.37
C SER A 155 -10.08 10.89 1.23
N LEU A 156 -9.51 10.78 2.42
CA LEU A 156 -9.08 11.92 3.23
C LEU A 156 -7.64 12.32 2.96
N MET A 157 -6.72 11.36 3.10
CA MET A 157 -5.28 11.68 3.14
C MET A 157 -4.70 12.19 1.83
N LYS A 158 -5.17 11.67 0.68
CA LYS A 158 -4.66 12.14 -0.62
C LYS A 158 -5.19 13.52 -1.01
N PRO A 159 -6.51 13.79 -0.92
CA PRO A 159 -7.01 15.15 -1.11
C PRO A 159 -6.36 16.15 -0.15
N LEU A 160 -6.18 15.81 1.12
CA LEU A 160 -5.52 16.69 2.07
C LEU A 160 -4.10 17.05 1.63
N ALA A 161 -3.31 16.05 1.20
CA ALA A 161 -1.98 16.30 0.67
C ALA A 161 -2.00 17.19 -0.58
N SER A 162 -2.97 16.98 -1.48
CA SER A 162 -3.13 17.79 -2.69
C SER A 162 -3.51 19.23 -2.37
N VAL A 163 -4.42 19.43 -1.43
CA VAL A 163 -4.81 20.78 -0.97
C VAL A 163 -3.63 21.50 -0.34
N VAL A 164 -2.83 20.82 0.50
CA VAL A 164 -1.61 21.42 1.09
C VAL A 164 -0.63 21.83 -0.01
N CYS A 165 -0.39 20.96 -1.01
CA CYS A 165 0.50 21.29 -2.12
C CYS A 165 0.00 22.51 -2.91
N GLU A 166 -1.28 22.56 -3.24
CA GLU A 166 -1.88 23.69 -3.97
C GLU A 166 -1.77 24.99 -3.17
N ALA A 167 -2.06 24.97 -1.88
CA ALA A 167 -1.97 26.14 -1.01
C ALA A 167 -0.53 26.70 -0.95
N VAL A 168 0.48 25.82 -0.82
CA VAL A 168 1.88 26.24 -0.78
C VAL A 168 2.35 26.79 -2.12
N VAL A 169 1.94 26.18 -3.25
CA VAL A 169 2.23 26.73 -4.59
C VAL A 169 1.61 28.11 -4.76
N ALA A 170 0.35 28.29 -4.36
CA ALA A 170 -0.32 29.59 -4.40
C ALA A 170 0.39 30.63 -3.50
N GLY A 171 0.78 30.23 -2.28
CA GLY A 171 1.55 31.07 -1.36
C GLY A 171 2.88 31.53 -1.95
N ARG A 172 3.60 30.64 -2.62
CA ARG A 172 4.85 30.96 -3.32
C ARG A 172 4.61 31.97 -4.44
N ALA A 173 3.59 31.77 -5.26
CA ALA A 173 3.24 32.69 -6.33
C ALA A 173 2.84 34.07 -5.81
N ALA A 174 2.25 34.15 -4.62
CA ALA A 174 1.86 35.40 -3.95
C ALA A 174 2.99 36.03 -3.10
N GLY A 175 4.19 35.43 -3.03
CA GLY A 175 5.30 35.88 -2.17
C GLY A 175 5.05 35.66 -0.67
N ALA A 176 4.13 34.75 -0.29
CA ALA A 176 3.71 34.48 1.08
C ALA A 176 3.83 32.99 1.46
N GLU A 177 4.79 32.26 0.86
CA GLU A 177 4.95 30.81 1.06
C GLU A 177 5.12 30.45 2.54
N GLU A 178 6.00 31.15 3.24
CA GLU A 178 6.29 30.87 4.66
C GLU A 178 5.03 31.06 5.53
N TRP A 179 4.32 32.15 5.32
CA TRP A 179 3.07 32.39 6.02
C TRP A 179 2.03 31.28 5.78
N VAL A 180 1.90 30.80 4.54
CA VAL A 180 0.98 29.70 4.21
C VAL A 180 1.40 28.40 4.91
N ARG A 181 2.70 28.09 4.94
CA ARG A 181 3.23 26.94 5.66
C ARG A 181 2.94 26.98 7.15
N GLU A 182 3.13 28.15 7.77
CA GLU A 182 2.81 28.37 9.19
C GLU A 182 1.30 28.21 9.45
N GLN A 183 0.44 28.75 8.57
CA GLN A 183 -1.00 28.55 8.71
C GLN A 183 -1.39 27.06 8.61
N ILE A 184 -0.86 26.33 7.63
CA ILE A 184 -1.10 24.90 7.48
C ILE A 184 -0.59 24.13 8.72
N ALA A 185 0.62 24.43 9.18
CA ALA A 185 1.21 23.79 10.34
C ALA A 185 0.39 24.03 11.63
N SER A 186 -0.18 25.22 11.78
CA SER A 186 -1.05 25.54 12.92
C SER A 186 -2.39 24.80 12.90
N GLN A 187 -2.85 24.36 11.73
CA GLN A 187 -4.13 23.66 11.57
C GLN A 187 -3.98 22.12 11.59
N LEU A 188 -2.79 21.60 11.32
CA LEU A 188 -2.54 20.17 11.25
C LEU A 188 -1.71 19.72 12.45
N THR A 189 -2.21 18.72 13.18
CA THR A 189 -1.55 18.19 14.40
C THR A 189 -0.16 17.62 14.17
N GLY A 190 0.27 17.38 12.93
CA GLY A 190 1.63 16.92 12.58
C GLY A 190 2.63 18.04 12.33
N GLY A 191 2.21 19.33 12.48
CA GLY A 191 3.09 20.49 12.32
C GLY A 191 3.79 20.58 10.96
N ALA A 192 4.95 21.25 10.92
CA ALA A 192 5.72 21.50 9.70
C ALA A 192 6.23 20.19 9.04
N GLU A 193 6.59 19.19 9.83
CA GLU A 193 7.05 17.90 9.31
C GLU A 193 6.01 17.21 8.43
N LEU A 194 4.72 17.32 8.80
CA LEU A 194 3.63 16.79 7.99
C LEU A 194 3.52 17.53 6.65
N VAL A 195 3.67 18.86 6.66
CA VAL A 195 3.67 19.68 5.44
C VAL A 195 4.82 19.26 4.51
N ASP A 196 6.04 19.17 5.02
CA ASP A 196 7.22 18.78 4.24
C ASP A 196 7.09 17.36 3.68
N ARG A 197 6.54 16.44 4.47
CA ARG A 197 6.23 15.08 4.01
C ARG A 197 5.19 15.08 2.90
N PHE A 198 4.16 15.91 2.97
CA PHE A 198 3.17 16.03 1.91
C PHE A 198 3.79 16.59 0.63
N LEU A 199 4.58 17.64 0.71
CA LEU A 199 5.22 18.27 -0.44
C LEU A 199 6.21 17.31 -1.13
N SER A 200 7.23 16.87 -0.41
CA SER A 200 8.28 16.02 -0.98
C SER A 200 7.77 14.67 -1.44
N GLY A 201 6.97 14.00 -0.61
CA GLY A 201 6.42 12.68 -0.92
C GLY A 201 5.35 12.71 -2.01
N THR A 202 4.57 13.80 -2.13
CA THR A 202 3.54 13.88 -3.16
C THR A 202 4.16 14.01 -4.54
N VAL A 203 5.12 14.90 -4.73
CA VAL A 203 5.80 15.07 -6.03
C VAL A 203 6.55 13.80 -6.43
N LYS A 204 7.36 13.24 -5.52
CA LYS A 204 8.15 12.03 -5.78
C LYS A 204 7.30 10.84 -6.22
N HIS A 205 6.08 10.73 -5.72
CA HIS A 205 5.20 9.59 -5.98
C HIS A 205 3.89 9.99 -6.70
N ALA A 206 3.86 11.14 -7.35
CA ALA A 206 2.65 11.72 -7.93
C ALA A 206 1.97 10.78 -8.94
N SER A 207 2.73 10.14 -9.83
CA SER A 207 2.18 9.18 -10.80
C SER A 207 1.47 8.01 -10.12
N ARG A 208 2.16 7.32 -9.20
CA ARG A 208 1.57 6.20 -8.46
C ARG A 208 0.35 6.63 -7.63
N ARG A 209 0.44 7.80 -6.96
CA ARG A 209 -0.66 8.32 -6.16
C ARG A 209 -1.88 8.69 -7.00
N SER A 210 -1.70 9.15 -8.25
CA SER A 210 -2.83 9.42 -9.15
C SER A 210 -3.61 8.14 -9.50
N GLU A 211 -2.93 7.02 -9.69
CA GLU A 211 -3.58 5.71 -9.90
C GLU A 211 -4.34 5.24 -8.65
N GLU A 212 -3.75 5.39 -7.46
CA GLU A 212 -4.41 5.06 -6.18
C GLU A 212 -5.67 5.92 -5.95
N VAL A 213 -5.60 7.22 -6.26
CA VAL A 213 -6.74 8.14 -6.09
C VAL A 213 -7.84 7.82 -7.11
N ARG A 214 -7.49 7.42 -8.33
CA ARG A 214 -8.47 6.95 -9.30
C ARG A 214 -9.21 5.72 -8.79
N ALA A 215 -8.49 4.71 -8.28
CA ALA A 215 -9.13 3.53 -7.67
C ALA A 215 -10.03 3.92 -6.48
N THR A 216 -9.63 4.93 -5.72
CA THR A 216 -10.46 5.49 -4.64
C THR A 216 -11.73 6.14 -5.19
N ALA A 217 -11.64 6.93 -6.25
CA ALA A 217 -12.80 7.56 -6.89
C ALA A 217 -13.80 6.52 -7.41
N ASP A 218 -13.29 5.47 -8.07
CA ASP A 218 -14.11 4.36 -8.57
C ASP A 218 -14.83 3.63 -7.41
N PHE A 219 -14.12 3.41 -6.32
CA PHE A 219 -14.72 2.81 -5.12
C PHE A 219 -15.83 3.68 -4.52
N LEU A 220 -15.61 4.99 -4.35
CA LEU A 220 -16.62 5.91 -3.84
C LEU A 220 -17.85 5.97 -4.77
N ALA A 221 -17.62 5.99 -6.08
CA ALA A 221 -18.71 5.92 -7.06
C ALA A 221 -19.53 4.63 -6.92
N SER A 222 -18.89 3.49 -6.64
CA SER A 222 -19.58 2.22 -6.40
C SER A 222 -20.47 2.22 -5.16
N LEU A 223 -20.16 3.09 -4.19
CA LEU A 223 -20.97 3.33 -3.00
C LEU A 223 -22.08 4.39 -3.23
N GLY A 224 -22.17 4.97 -4.42
CA GLY A 224 -23.10 6.08 -4.72
C GLY A 224 -22.76 7.38 -3.98
N VAL A 225 -21.51 7.58 -3.54
CA VAL A 225 -21.04 8.77 -2.82
C VAL A 225 -20.40 9.76 -3.81
N PRO A 226 -20.69 11.08 -3.70
CA PRO A 226 -19.97 12.11 -4.44
C PRO A 226 -18.45 12.02 -4.19
N ASN A 227 -17.64 12.25 -5.23
CA ASN A 227 -16.19 12.07 -5.19
C ASN A 227 -15.40 13.17 -5.88
N GLU A 228 -15.96 14.38 -5.95
CA GLU A 228 -15.42 15.54 -6.69
C GLU A 228 -13.99 15.88 -6.22
N MET A 229 -13.75 15.97 -4.91
CA MET A 229 -12.42 16.27 -4.35
C MET A 229 -11.41 15.16 -4.67
N THR A 230 -11.84 13.94 -4.62
CA THR A 230 -11.00 12.77 -4.98
C THR A 230 -10.64 12.82 -6.47
N THR A 231 -11.62 13.12 -7.33
CA THR A 231 -11.40 13.27 -8.78
C THR A 231 -10.51 14.48 -9.09
N ALA A 232 -10.76 15.63 -8.45
CA ALA A 232 -9.92 16.81 -8.59
C ALA A 232 -8.48 16.54 -8.10
N SER A 233 -8.31 15.76 -7.05
CA SER A 233 -6.99 15.34 -6.54
C SER A 233 -6.23 14.45 -7.52
N GLU A 234 -6.92 13.59 -8.26
CA GLU A 234 -6.30 12.81 -9.34
C GLU A 234 -5.70 13.71 -10.40
N LEU A 235 -6.46 14.72 -10.88
CA LEU A 235 -5.98 15.68 -11.87
C LEU A 235 -4.77 16.47 -11.35
N THR A 236 -4.81 16.90 -10.09
CA THR A 236 -3.69 17.58 -9.44
C THR A 236 -2.45 16.70 -9.40
N LEU A 237 -2.59 15.43 -9.01
CA LEU A 237 -1.47 14.50 -8.93
C LEU A 237 -0.88 14.21 -10.30
N ARG A 238 -1.67 14.09 -11.35
CA ARG A 238 -1.19 13.95 -12.73
C ARG A 238 -0.36 15.17 -13.16
N ARG A 239 -0.82 16.37 -12.86
CA ARG A 239 -0.09 17.60 -13.15
C ARG A 239 1.24 17.65 -12.39
N LEU A 240 1.24 17.31 -11.10
CA LEU A 240 2.45 17.25 -10.27
C LEU A 240 3.46 16.20 -10.75
N ALA A 241 3.00 15.10 -11.34
CA ALA A 241 3.89 14.08 -11.92
C ALA A 241 4.71 14.60 -13.11
N VAL A 242 4.15 15.56 -13.87
CA VAL A 242 4.82 16.15 -15.03
C VAL A 242 5.66 17.38 -14.64
N ASN A 243 5.09 18.28 -13.83
CA ASN A 243 5.63 19.61 -13.60
C ASN A 243 6.28 19.77 -12.22
N GLY A 244 6.12 18.82 -11.31
CA GLY A 244 6.49 19.00 -9.91
C GLY A 244 5.62 20.06 -9.21
N VAL A 245 6.08 20.50 -8.02
CA VAL A 245 5.42 21.58 -7.25
C VAL A 245 5.71 22.98 -7.85
N GLN A 246 6.58 23.05 -8.85
CA GLN A 246 7.04 24.32 -9.43
C GLN A 246 6.27 24.72 -10.71
N GLY A 247 5.37 23.88 -11.18
CA GLY A 247 4.61 24.09 -12.41
C GLY A 247 3.17 24.55 -12.19
#